data_551327b516c253a5dec3c8430e231d31
#
_entry.id   551327b516c253a5dec3c8430e231d31
#
_cell.length_a   1.000
_cell.length_b   1.000
_cell.length_c   1.000
_cell.angle_alpha   90.00
_cell.angle_beta   90.00
_cell.angle_gamma   90.00
#
_symmetry.space_group_name_H-M   'P 1'
#
loop_
_entity.id
_entity.type
_entity.pdbx_description
1 polymer ?
#
loop_
_entity_poly.entity_id
_entity_poly.type
_entity_poly.pdbx_seq_one_letter_code
_entity_poly.pdbx_strand_id
1 'polypeptide(L)'
;GVLKASDTVSLVKRDGAVLKSNITELLVFDGLGGKKVDEVAAGDLCAVVGLEDFEIGDTIADADAPEALPTIAIDEPTMSMLFTINDSPFFGKEGKFVTSRHLKDRLERELERNLAMRLEETNAADKFIVYGRGVLHLSVLIETMRREGYELQIGQPQVIIKEIDGKKCEPVEELTIDLPEEVSGKAVEMVTMRKGEMTAMEPKGGRMVCSFKIPSRGIIGLRNQLLTATAGEAIMNHRFIAFEPFKGDIPGRINGSLISMEKGTAIAYSLDKLQDRGKFFVPPGDEIYTGQVIGENSRADDLVVNVTKTKKLSNVRASGSDDKVKLAPPIT
;
A
#
# COMPACT_ATOMS: atom_id res chain seq x y z
N GLY A 1 16.97 -36.52 2.62
CA GLY A 1 18.00 -36.22 3.60
C GLY A 1 17.46 -36.16 5.02
N VAL A 2 18.34 -36.07 5.96
CA VAL A 2 18.04 -35.89 7.40
C VAL A 2 18.87 -34.68 7.87
N LEU A 3 18.27 -33.75 8.56
CA LEU A 3 18.93 -32.63 9.19
C LEU A 3 19.06 -32.91 10.68
N LYS A 4 20.23 -32.72 11.28
CA LYS A 4 20.48 -33.00 12.70
C LYS A 4 20.90 -31.76 13.45
N ALA A 5 20.51 -31.68 14.72
CA ALA A 5 21.01 -30.68 15.64
C ALA A 5 22.54 -30.83 15.82
N SER A 6 23.23 -29.72 15.90
CA SER A 6 24.71 -29.64 16.01
C SER A 6 25.49 -30.02 14.75
N ASP A 7 24.83 -30.29 13.62
CA ASP A 7 25.52 -30.52 12.36
C ASP A 7 26.07 -29.22 11.76
N THR A 8 27.22 -29.36 11.08
CA THR A 8 27.73 -28.34 10.16
C THR A 8 27.04 -28.51 8.82
N VAL A 9 26.51 -27.45 8.27
CA VAL A 9 25.79 -27.42 7.00
C VAL A 9 26.35 -26.36 6.07
N SER A 10 26.07 -26.49 4.80
CA SER A 10 26.30 -25.45 3.80
C SER A 10 25.03 -24.66 3.56
N LEU A 11 25.06 -23.35 3.79
CA LEU A 11 24.00 -22.42 3.38
C LEU A 11 24.32 -21.96 1.96
N VAL A 12 23.52 -22.41 1.00
CA VAL A 12 23.66 -22.02 -0.41
C VAL A 12 22.74 -20.86 -0.70
N LYS A 13 23.34 -19.71 -1.01
CA LYS A 13 22.65 -18.46 -1.31
C LYS A 13 22.01 -18.51 -2.68
N ARG A 14 21.06 -17.61 -2.93
CA ARG A 14 20.36 -17.49 -4.23
C ARG A 14 21.28 -17.11 -5.39
N ASP A 15 22.38 -16.41 -5.13
CA ASP A 15 23.42 -16.05 -6.09
C ASP A 15 24.45 -17.16 -6.33
N GLY A 16 24.31 -18.30 -5.64
CA GLY A 16 25.20 -19.44 -5.70
C GLY A 16 26.39 -19.39 -4.73
N ALA A 17 26.50 -18.36 -3.90
CA ALA A 17 27.52 -18.34 -2.84
C ALA A 17 27.22 -19.42 -1.79
N VAL A 18 28.27 -20.06 -1.28
CA VAL A 18 28.16 -21.13 -0.28
C VAL A 18 28.86 -20.71 1.01
N LEU A 19 28.10 -20.65 2.10
CA LEU A 19 28.59 -20.33 3.44
C LEU A 19 28.47 -21.57 4.34
N LYS A 20 29.52 -21.88 5.11
CA LYS A 20 29.42 -22.92 6.14
C LYS A 20 28.83 -22.33 7.41
N SER A 21 27.84 -23.01 7.98
CA SER A 21 27.14 -22.60 9.20
C SER A 21 26.86 -23.83 10.08
N ASN A 22 26.61 -23.58 11.37
CA ASN A 22 26.33 -24.66 12.32
C ASN A 22 24.88 -24.52 12.83
N ILE A 23 24.18 -25.65 12.85
CA ILE A 23 22.86 -25.73 13.46
C ILE A 23 23.02 -25.85 14.97
N THR A 24 22.42 -24.96 15.73
CA THR A 24 22.44 -25.02 17.18
C THR A 24 21.27 -25.85 17.73
N GLU A 25 20.07 -25.62 17.19
CA GLU A 25 18.86 -26.31 17.61
C GLU A 25 17.94 -26.55 16.40
N LEU A 26 17.16 -27.65 16.49
CA LEU A 26 16.05 -27.94 15.60
C LEU A 26 14.74 -27.99 16.37
N LEU A 27 13.69 -27.39 15.81
CA LEU A 27 12.35 -27.46 16.37
C LEU A 27 11.36 -27.91 15.30
N VAL A 28 10.45 -28.80 15.66
CA VAL A 28 9.27 -29.14 14.86
C VAL A 28 8.04 -28.49 15.46
N PHE A 29 7.04 -28.21 14.64
CA PHE A 29 5.79 -27.61 15.08
C PHE A 29 4.95 -28.64 15.84
N ASP A 30 4.53 -28.28 17.07
CA ASP A 30 3.63 -29.08 17.91
C ASP A 30 2.51 -28.14 18.42
N GLY A 31 1.38 -28.19 17.75
CA GLY A 31 0.28 -27.24 17.97
C GLY A 31 0.70 -25.81 17.66
N LEU A 32 0.57 -24.89 18.63
CA LEU A 32 0.99 -23.49 18.52
C LEU A 32 2.45 -23.24 18.97
N GLY A 33 3.16 -24.29 19.38
CA GLY A 33 4.54 -24.20 19.90
C GLY A 33 5.54 -24.97 19.05
N GLY A 34 6.82 -24.81 19.41
CA GLY A 34 7.93 -25.59 18.85
C GLY A 34 8.44 -26.61 19.87
N LYS A 35 8.65 -27.86 19.43
CA LYS A 35 9.27 -28.91 20.21
C LYS A 35 10.68 -29.15 19.68
N LYS A 36 11.68 -29.11 20.58
CA LYS A 36 13.06 -29.44 20.22
C LYS A 36 13.18 -30.91 19.85
N VAL A 37 13.91 -31.17 18.76
CA VAL A 37 14.20 -32.52 18.26
C VAL A 37 15.67 -32.64 17.88
N ASP A 38 16.21 -33.86 17.89
CA ASP A 38 17.60 -34.14 17.55
C ASP A 38 17.80 -34.23 16.02
N GLU A 39 16.77 -34.68 15.30
CA GLU A 39 16.81 -34.83 13.84
C GLU A 39 15.43 -34.57 13.18
N VAL A 40 15.46 -34.14 11.93
CA VAL A 40 14.27 -33.91 11.09
C VAL A 40 14.51 -34.54 9.71
N ALA A 41 13.57 -35.35 9.25
CA ALA A 41 13.62 -36.02 7.96
C ALA A 41 13.07 -35.13 6.84
N ALA A 42 13.49 -35.42 5.61
CA ALA A 42 12.95 -34.76 4.42
C ALA A 42 11.43 -34.94 4.30
N GLY A 43 10.72 -33.85 4.02
CA GLY A 43 9.27 -33.76 3.94
C GLY A 43 8.62 -33.07 5.12
N ASP A 44 9.30 -32.91 6.24
CA ASP A 44 8.80 -32.20 7.41
C ASP A 44 9.16 -30.71 7.40
N LEU A 45 8.35 -29.91 8.12
CA LEU A 45 8.62 -28.50 8.38
C LEU A 45 9.32 -28.36 9.73
N CYS A 46 10.44 -27.64 9.74
CA CYS A 46 11.17 -27.36 10.97
C CYS A 46 11.67 -25.93 11.05
N ALA A 47 11.92 -25.47 12.27
CA ALA A 47 12.66 -24.24 12.52
C ALA A 47 14.11 -24.60 12.87
N VAL A 48 15.06 -23.89 12.25
CA VAL A 48 16.50 -24.08 12.44
C VAL A 48 17.05 -22.87 13.15
N VAL A 49 17.83 -23.07 14.21
CA VAL A 49 18.48 -22.02 15.00
C VAL A 49 19.99 -22.15 14.85
N GLY A 50 20.68 -21.00 14.78
CA GLY A 50 22.15 -20.93 14.73
C GLY A 50 22.72 -20.59 13.36
N LEU A 51 21.88 -20.40 12.35
CA LEU A 51 22.33 -19.91 11.05
C LEU A 51 22.47 -18.39 11.08
N GLU A 52 23.56 -17.89 10.52
CA GLU A 52 23.81 -16.46 10.33
C GLU A 52 23.70 -16.10 8.84
N ASP A 53 23.40 -14.84 8.54
CA ASP A 53 23.34 -14.29 7.18
C ASP A 53 22.44 -15.06 6.20
N PHE A 54 21.36 -15.66 6.69
CA PHE A 54 20.39 -16.35 5.84
C PHE A 54 19.33 -15.43 5.27
N GLU A 55 18.85 -15.77 4.09
CA GLU A 55 17.73 -15.11 3.41
C GLU A 55 16.65 -16.13 3.04
N ILE A 56 15.43 -15.64 2.83
CA ILE A 56 14.33 -16.48 2.35
C ILE A 56 14.65 -16.98 0.93
N GLY A 57 14.60 -18.31 0.73
CA GLY A 57 14.93 -18.94 -0.55
C GLY A 57 16.35 -19.49 -0.62
N ASP A 58 17.16 -19.29 0.42
CA ASP A 58 18.44 -19.98 0.57
C ASP A 58 18.23 -21.47 0.83
N THR A 59 19.17 -22.29 0.44
CA THR A 59 19.13 -23.74 0.64
C THR A 59 20.10 -24.16 1.73
N ILE A 60 19.61 -24.90 2.73
CA ILE A 60 20.47 -25.62 3.68
C ILE A 60 20.83 -26.98 3.04
N ALA A 61 22.09 -27.19 2.75
CA ALA A 61 22.60 -28.36 2.06
C ALA A 61 23.65 -29.08 2.87
N ASP A 62 24.05 -30.29 2.41
CA ASP A 62 25.16 -31.05 2.97
C ASP A 62 26.44 -30.22 2.94
N ALA A 63 27.27 -30.37 4.00
CA ALA A 63 28.48 -29.57 4.14
C ALA A 63 29.56 -29.92 3.10
N ASP A 64 29.59 -31.16 2.65
CA ASP A 64 30.64 -31.71 1.75
C ASP A 64 30.17 -31.74 0.29
N ALA A 65 28.85 -31.84 0.06
CA ALA A 65 28.26 -31.87 -1.27
C ALA A 65 27.07 -30.88 -1.36
N PRO A 66 27.31 -29.55 -1.33
CA PRO A 66 26.24 -28.57 -1.36
C PRO A 66 25.54 -28.56 -2.72
N GLU A 67 24.24 -28.85 -2.69
CA GLU A 67 23.37 -28.80 -3.86
C GLU A 67 22.20 -27.83 -3.58
N ALA A 68 22.08 -26.78 -4.40
CA ALA A 68 20.99 -25.81 -4.27
C ALA A 68 19.69 -26.36 -4.83
N LEU A 69 18.59 -26.13 -4.14
CA LEU A 69 17.25 -26.31 -4.69
C LEU A 69 16.91 -25.21 -5.69
N PRO A 70 16.02 -25.46 -6.68
CA PRO A 70 15.55 -24.42 -7.57
C PRO A 70 14.94 -23.25 -6.79
N THR A 71 15.40 -22.04 -7.06
CA THR A 71 14.88 -20.84 -6.39
C THR A 71 13.47 -20.53 -6.85
N ILE A 72 12.60 -20.13 -5.91
CA ILE A 72 11.26 -19.66 -6.25
C ILE A 72 11.40 -18.22 -6.78
N ALA A 73 10.94 -17.98 -8.01
CA ALA A 73 10.88 -16.63 -8.56
C ALA A 73 9.88 -15.78 -7.76
N ILE A 74 10.34 -14.63 -7.30
CA ILE A 74 9.50 -13.64 -6.63
C ILE A 74 9.34 -12.46 -7.56
N ASP A 75 8.10 -12.00 -7.72
CA ASP A 75 7.81 -10.83 -8.55
C ASP A 75 8.57 -9.61 -8.03
N GLU A 76 9.22 -8.91 -8.97
CA GLU A 76 9.90 -7.67 -8.67
C GLU A 76 8.91 -6.59 -8.19
N PRO A 77 9.35 -5.65 -7.34
CA PRO A 77 8.54 -4.49 -6.98
C PRO A 77 8.12 -3.72 -8.23
N THR A 78 6.88 -3.30 -8.30
CA THR A 78 6.34 -2.47 -9.40
C THR A 78 6.06 -1.04 -8.96
N MET A 79 6.00 -0.80 -7.66
CA MET A 79 5.66 0.49 -7.06
C MET A 79 6.65 0.90 -5.99
N SER A 80 6.77 2.21 -5.81
CA SER A 80 7.52 2.84 -4.72
C SER A 80 6.67 3.88 -4.01
N MET A 81 6.99 4.14 -2.76
CA MET A 81 6.36 5.17 -1.94
C MET A 81 7.38 5.79 -1.02
N LEU A 82 7.30 7.11 -0.85
CA LEU A 82 8.15 7.84 0.07
C LEU A 82 7.60 7.71 1.49
N PHE A 83 8.46 7.31 2.43
CA PHE A 83 8.20 7.28 3.86
C PHE A 83 9.07 8.33 4.54
N THR A 84 8.47 9.19 5.35
CA THR A 84 9.20 10.23 6.09
C THR A 84 8.71 10.32 7.53
N ILE A 85 9.49 10.91 8.39
CA ILE A 85 9.01 11.29 9.72
C ILE A 85 7.88 12.31 9.58
N ASN A 86 6.98 12.37 10.57
CA ASN A 86 5.95 13.40 10.61
C ASN A 86 6.58 14.75 10.98
N ASP A 87 6.55 15.71 10.08
CA ASP A 87 7.00 17.10 10.27
C ASP A 87 5.82 18.10 10.38
N SER A 88 4.59 17.58 10.48
CA SER A 88 3.38 18.40 10.64
C SER A 88 3.27 18.99 12.05
N PRO A 89 2.41 19.99 12.27
CA PRO A 89 2.09 20.51 13.61
C PRO A 89 1.52 19.48 14.60
N PHE A 90 1.22 18.26 14.13
CA PHE A 90 0.75 17.14 14.94
C PHE A 90 1.85 16.14 15.32
N PHE A 91 3.11 16.46 15.04
CA PHE A 91 4.24 15.63 15.43
C PHE A 91 4.20 15.21 16.90
N GLY A 92 4.35 13.91 17.15
CA GLY A 92 4.41 13.32 18.50
C GLY A 92 3.08 13.25 19.25
N LYS A 93 1.95 13.51 18.57
CA LYS A 93 0.63 13.47 19.25
C LYS A 93 -0.01 12.08 19.27
N GLU A 94 0.25 11.25 18.28
CA GLU A 94 -0.43 9.96 18.11
C GLU A 94 0.49 8.77 18.26
N GLY A 95 1.75 8.90 17.82
CA GLY A 95 2.72 7.81 17.80
C GLY A 95 3.74 7.87 18.94
N LYS A 96 4.29 6.70 19.30
CA LYS A 96 5.42 6.57 20.23
C LYS A 96 6.78 6.62 19.52
N PHE A 97 6.82 6.11 18.28
CA PHE A 97 8.02 5.98 17.48
C PHE A 97 8.00 7.04 16.36
N VAL A 98 8.65 8.17 16.61
CA VAL A 98 8.54 9.38 15.78
C VAL A 98 9.87 9.78 15.12
N THR A 99 10.99 9.07 15.38
CA THR A 99 12.30 9.43 14.86
C THR A 99 12.67 8.65 13.60
N SER A 100 13.54 9.23 12.77
CA SER A 100 14.05 8.57 11.55
C SER A 100 14.75 7.23 11.85
N ARG A 101 15.44 7.13 12.99
CA ARG A 101 16.06 5.88 13.43
C ARG A 101 15.03 4.79 13.70
N HIS A 102 13.96 5.10 14.44
CA HIS A 102 12.88 4.13 14.67
C HIS A 102 12.24 3.66 13.36
N LEU A 103 12.03 4.60 12.43
CA LEU A 103 11.45 4.30 11.13
C LEU A 103 12.38 3.38 10.33
N LYS A 104 13.67 3.70 10.25
CA LYS A 104 14.69 2.90 9.56
C LYS A 104 14.77 1.49 10.14
N ASP A 105 15.01 1.35 11.44
CA ASP A 105 15.13 0.06 12.14
C ASP A 105 13.89 -0.84 11.92
N ARG A 106 12.71 -0.23 11.82
CA ARG A 106 11.47 -0.98 11.56
C ARG A 106 11.36 -1.44 10.11
N LEU A 107 11.73 -0.57 9.16
CA LEU A 107 11.72 -0.91 7.74
C LEU A 107 12.74 -2.00 7.42
N GLU A 108 13.95 -1.93 7.98
CA GLU A 108 14.99 -2.97 7.82
C GLU A 108 14.50 -4.32 8.33
N ARG A 109 13.87 -4.38 9.52
CA ARG A 109 13.27 -5.61 10.03
C ARG A 109 12.15 -6.17 9.14
N GLU A 110 11.44 -5.31 8.41
CA GLU A 110 10.45 -5.80 7.44
C GLU A 110 11.12 -6.48 6.25
N LEU A 111 12.25 -5.96 5.79
CA LEU A 111 13.00 -6.56 4.67
C LEU A 111 13.48 -7.98 4.97
N GLU A 112 13.87 -8.26 6.22
CA GLU A 112 14.27 -9.60 6.64
C GLU A 112 13.18 -10.67 6.42
N ARG A 113 11.91 -10.24 6.44
CA ARG A 113 10.73 -11.12 6.33
C ARG A 113 10.02 -11.02 4.98
N ASN A 114 10.39 -10.06 4.15
CA ASN A 114 9.63 -9.71 2.95
C ASN A 114 10.53 -9.45 1.75
N LEU A 115 10.87 -10.51 1.03
CA LEU A 115 11.74 -10.44 -0.15
C LEU A 115 11.20 -9.59 -1.31
N ALA A 116 9.89 -9.34 -1.33
CA ALA A 116 9.26 -8.54 -2.36
C ALA A 116 9.32 -7.02 -2.08
N MET A 117 9.95 -6.64 -0.98
CA MET A 117 10.20 -5.24 -0.62
C MET A 117 11.66 -4.89 -0.83
N ARG A 118 11.90 -3.61 -1.12
CA ARG A 118 13.24 -3.01 -1.11
C ARG A 118 13.18 -1.65 -0.43
N LEU A 119 14.27 -1.27 0.19
CA LEU A 119 14.45 0.01 0.85
C LEU A 119 15.61 0.74 0.20
N GLU A 120 15.42 2.01 -0.10
CA GLU A 120 16.46 2.91 -0.57
C GLU A 120 16.50 4.14 0.32
N GLU A 121 17.67 4.42 0.86
CA GLU A 121 17.92 5.64 1.61
C GLU A 121 18.08 6.81 0.63
N THR A 122 17.44 7.91 0.92
CA THR A 122 17.64 9.14 0.14
C THR A 122 18.81 9.95 0.69
N ASN A 123 19.19 11.02 -0.01
CA ASN A 123 20.20 11.96 0.49
C ASN A 123 19.78 12.70 1.78
N ALA A 124 18.51 12.59 2.19
CA ALA A 124 17.98 13.13 3.43
C ALA A 124 17.79 12.00 4.44
N ALA A 125 18.38 12.14 5.62
CA ALA A 125 18.41 11.11 6.68
C ALA A 125 17.03 10.72 7.27
N ASP A 126 16.00 11.48 6.94
CA ASP A 126 14.63 11.33 7.42
C ASP A 126 13.65 10.82 6.34
N LYS A 127 14.16 10.47 5.14
CA LYS A 127 13.37 10.09 3.97
C LYS A 127 13.84 8.76 3.39
N PHE A 128 12.90 7.84 3.25
CA PHE A 128 13.13 6.49 2.74
C PHE A 128 12.21 6.20 1.57
N ILE A 129 12.72 5.58 0.51
CA ILE A 129 11.89 5.07 -0.58
C ILE A 129 11.69 3.58 -0.35
N VAL A 130 10.44 3.20 -0.17
CA VAL A 130 10.03 1.80 0.03
C VAL A 130 9.40 1.29 -1.25
N TYR A 131 9.93 0.20 -1.76
CA TYR A 131 9.46 -0.48 -2.96
C TYR A 131 8.61 -1.69 -2.58
N GLY A 132 7.50 -1.91 -3.29
CA GLY A 132 6.61 -3.03 -3.06
C GLY A 132 5.93 -3.51 -4.34
N ARG A 133 5.29 -4.67 -4.28
CA ARG A 133 4.59 -5.28 -5.42
C ARG A 133 3.33 -4.51 -5.85
N GLY A 134 2.81 -3.65 -5.00
CA GLY A 134 1.60 -2.87 -5.30
C GLY A 134 1.11 -2.06 -4.11
N VAL A 135 0.07 -1.25 -4.33
CA VAL A 135 -0.50 -0.36 -3.31
C VAL A 135 -0.96 -1.12 -2.07
N LEU A 136 -1.63 -2.27 -2.23
CA LEU A 136 -2.11 -3.06 -1.09
C LEU A 136 -0.95 -3.54 -0.21
N HIS A 137 0.14 -3.99 -0.81
CA HIS A 137 1.32 -4.44 -0.06
C HIS A 137 1.90 -3.32 0.82
N LEU A 138 2.07 -2.12 0.25
CA LEU A 138 2.53 -0.95 0.99
C LEU A 138 1.51 -0.47 2.03
N SER A 139 0.21 -0.54 1.73
CA SER A 139 -0.85 -0.16 2.67
C SER A 139 -0.90 -1.08 3.90
N VAL A 140 -0.68 -2.39 3.72
CA VAL A 140 -0.60 -3.33 4.84
C VAL A 140 0.57 -3.00 5.75
N LEU A 141 1.74 -2.68 5.18
CA LEU A 141 2.90 -2.23 5.96
C LEU A 141 2.58 -0.97 6.77
N ILE A 142 2.03 0.06 6.11
CA ILE A 142 1.67 1.34 6.73
C ILE A 142 0.71 1.11 7.91
N GLU A 143 -0.34 0.33 7.70
CA GLU A 143 -1.34 0.04 8.74
C GLU A 143 -0.75 -0.77 9.90
N THR A 144 0.14 -1.72 9.61
CA THR A 144 0.86 -2.48 10.63
C THR A 144 1.74 -1.56 11.47
N MET A 145 2.52 -0.71 10.84
CA MET A 145 3.36 0.27 11.53
C MET A 145 2.53 1.24 12.37
N ARG A 146 1.41 1.71 11.86
CA ARG A 146 0.48 2.57 12.60
C ARG A 146 -0.02 1.88 13.87
N ARG A 147 -0.43 0.60 13.79
CA ARG A 147 -0.87 -0.20 14.94
C ARG A 147 0.25 -0.48 15.95
N GLU A 148 1.48 -0.59 15.49
CA GLU A 148 2.66 -0.71 16.35
C GLU A 148 3.01 0.60 17.06
N GLY A 149 2.39 1.73 16.69
CA GLY A 149 2.58 3.05 17.30
C GLY A 149 3.65 3.90 16.61
N TYR A 150 3.97 3.61 15.35
CA TYR A 150 4.80 4.49 14.53
C TYR A 150 3.97 5.64 13.98
N GLU A 151 4.52 6.84 14.05
CA GLU A 151 3.99 8.05 13.45
C GLU A 151 4.87 8.45 12.26
N LEU A 152 4.29 8.46 11.07
CA LEU A 152 5.02 8.72 9.84
C LEU A 152 4.13 9.44 8.83
N GLN A 153 4.76 10.10 7.85
CA GLN A 153 4.11 10.61 6.66
C GLN A 153 4.46 9.73 5.46
N ILE A 154 3.54 9.62 4.53
CA ILE A 154 3.71 8.87 3.30
C ILE A 154 3.47 9.76 2.09
N GLY A 155 4.31 9.60 1.07
CA GLY A 155 4.10 10.22 -0.23
C GLY A 155 3.07 9.46 -1.08
N GLN A 156 2.75 10.00 -2.24
CA GLN A 156 1.91 9.30 -3.20
C GLN A 156 2.64 8.07 -3.77
N PRO A 157 1.92 6.94 -3.98
CA PRO A 157 2.50 5.78 -4.65
C PRO A 157 2.89 6.14 -6.09
N GLN A 158 4.08 5.73 -6.47
CA GLN A 158 4.63 5.92 -7.81
C GLN A 158 4.99 4.57 -8.42
N VAL A 159 4.76 4.40 -9.70
CA VAL A 159 5.23 3.21 -10.42
C VAL A 159 6.72 3.34 -10.73
N ILE A 160 7.41 2.22 -10.72
CA ILE A 160 8.83 2.16 -11.03
C ILE A 160 9.00 2.29 -12.54
N ILE A 161 9.72 3.31 -12.98
CA ILE A 161 10.08 3.47 -14.39
C ILE A 161 11.50 2.92 -14.58
N LYS A 162 11.68 2.00 -15.50
CA LYS A 162 12.99 1.44 -15.89
C LYS A 162 13.39 1.92 -17.28
N GLU A 163 14.67 2.05 -17.50
CA GLU A 163 15.19 2.24 -18.86
C GLU A 163 15.65 0.87 -19.40
N ILE A 164 14.99 0.41 -20.46
CA ILE A 164 15.27 -0.86 -21.14
C ILE A 164 15.53 -0.55 -22.61
N ASP A 165 16.70 -0.92 -23.11
CA ASP A 165 17.13 -0.65 -24.49
C ASP A 165 17.02 0.84 -24.88
N GLY A 166 17.37 1.75 -23.96
CA GLY A 166 17.31 3.21 -24.16
C GLY A 166 15.89 3.79 -24.20
N LYS A 167 14.87 3.02 -23.83
CA LYS A 167 13.47 3.45 -23.77
C LYS A 167 12.96 3.43 -22.33
N LYS A 168 12.21 4.47 -21.97
CA LYS A 168 11.47 4.47 -20.70
C LYS A 168 10.38 3.40 -20.75
N CYS A 169 10.41 2.45 -19.82
CA CYS A 169 9.44 1.38 -19.67
C CYS A 169 8.75 1.47 -18.31
N GLU A 170 7.47 1.14 -18.30
CA GLU A 170 6.62 1.10 -17.12
C GLU A 170 6.07 -0.30 -16.89
N PRO A 171 5.74 -0.68 -15.63
CA PRO A 171 5.14 -1.97 -15.37
C PRO A 171 3.73 -2.02 -15.93
N VAL A 172 3.41 -3.13 -16.60
CA VAL A 172 2.11 -3.42 -17.19
C VAL A 172 1.52 -4.67 -16.56
N GLU A 173 0.22 -4.63 -16.32
CA GLU A 173 -0.53 -5.67 -15.64
C GLU A 173 -1.66 -6.19 -16.53
N GLU A 174 -1.97 -7.47 -16.39
CA GLU A 174 -3.22 -8.05 -16.84
C GLU A 174 -4.29 -7.75 -15.81
N LEU A 175 -5.33 -7.07 -16.25
CA LEU A 175 -6.47 -6.69 -15.43
C LEU A 175 -7.70 -7.46 -15.90
N THR A 176 -8.35 -8.17 -14.98
CA THR A 176 -9.63 -8.84 -15.23
C THR A 176 -10.71 -8.21 -14.37
N ILE A 177 -11.81 -7.80 -15.00
CA ILE A 177 -12.97 -7.20 -14.34
C ILE A 177 -14.19 -8.06 -14.65
N ASP A 178 -14.85 -8.57 -13.62
CA ASP A 178 -16.14 -9.26 -13.68
C ASP A 178 -17.21 -8.32 -13.12
N LEU A 179 -18.23 -7.99 -13.91
CA LEU A 179 -19.23 -6.98 -13.57
C LEU A 179 -20.56 -7.24 -14.30
N PRO A 180 -21.69 -6.63 -13.86
CA PRO A 180 -22.95 -6.70 -14.58
C PRO A 180 -22.83 -6.19 -16.02
N GLU A 181 -23.47 -6.89 -16.97
CA GLU A 181 -23.38 -6.57 -18.39
C GLU A 181 -23.77 -5.12 -18.71
N GLU A 182 -24.78 -4.59 -18.02
CA GLU A 182 -25.33 -3.24 -18.21
C GLU A 182 -24.30 -2.11 -18.00
N VAL A 183 -23.29 -2.33 -17.15
CA VAL A 183 -22.25 -1.33 -16.81
C VAL A 183 -20.91 -1.61 -17.47
N SER A 184 -20.82 -2.63 -18.32
CA SER A 184 -19.59 -3.03 -18.99
C SER A 184 -18.99 -1.92 -19.85
N GLY A 185 -19.81 -1.18 -20.60
CA GLY A 185 -19.37 -0.07 -21.44
C GLY A 185 -18.65 1.03 -20.63
N LYS A 186 -19.20 1.37 -19.44
CA LYS A 186 -18.58 2.38 -18.56
C LYS A 186 -17.25 1.91 -17.98
N ALA A 187 -17.14 0.62 -17.65
CA ALA A 187 -15.88 0.04 -17.18
C ALA A 187 -14.80 0.07 -18.28
N VAL A 188 -15.16 -0.30 -19.52
CA VAL A 188 -14.26 -0.22 -20.67
C VAL A 188 -13.77 1.22 -20.88
N GLU A 189 -14.66 2.21 -20.84
CA GLU A 189 -14.30 3.62 -20.94
C GLU A 189 -13.29 4.02 -19.84
N MET A 190 -13.58 3.71 -18.58
CA MET A 190 -12.70 4.02 -17.45
C MET A 190 -11.30 3.44 -17.60
N VAL A 191 -11.19 2.20 -18.08
CA VAL A 191 -9.92 1.50 -18.29
C VAL A 191 -9.18 2.09 -19.50
N THR A 192 -9.88 2.39 -20.58
CA THR A 192 -9.28 2.96 -21.81
C THR A 192 -8.73 4.36 -21.56
N MET A 193 -9.43 5.20 -20.82
CA MET A 193 -8.93 6.53 -20.40
C MET A 193 -7.63 6.43 -19.58
N ARG A 194 -7.39 5.30 -18.93
CA ARG A 194 -6.18 4.99 -18.14
C ARG A 194 -5.12 4.22 -18.95
N LYS A 195 -5.20 4.27 -20.28
CA LYS A 195 -4.28 3.59 -21.21
C LYS A 195 -4.35 2.06 -21.16
N GLY A 196 -5.45 1.50 -20.66
CA GLY A 196 -5.72 0.08 -20.75
C GLY A 196 -6.22 -0.31 -22.15
N GLU A 197 -5.75 -1.45 -22.64
CA GLU A 197 -6.10 -2.06 -23.90
C GLU A 197 -6.90 -3.32 -23.62
N MET A 198 -8.12 -3.42 -24.18
CA MET A 198 -8.96 -4.61 -24.00
C MET A 198 -8.39 -5.78 -24.80
N THR A 199 -8.23 -6.91 -24.14
CA THR A 199 -7.71 -8.15 -24.74
C THR A 199 -8.80 -9.19 -24.97
N ALA A 200 -9.81 -9.25 -24.09
CA ALA A 200 -10.96 -10.15 -24.20
C ALA A 200 -12.20 -9.57 -23.53
N MET A 201 -13.37 -10.00 -24.00
CA MET A 201 -14.66 -9.68 -23.40
C MET A 201 -15.62 -10.87 -23.59
N GLU A 202 -16.04 -11.49 -22.50
CA GLU A 202 -16.79 -12.72 -22.52
C GLU A 202 -18.04 -12.63 -21.63
N PRO A 203 -19.23 -12.92 -22.17
CA PRO A 203 -20.43 -13.01 -21.33
C PRO A 203 -20.43 -14.30 -20.51
N LYS A 204 -20.77 -14.19 -19.24
CA LYS A 204 -20.82 -15.32 -18.30
C LYS A 204 -22.00 -15.19 -17.34
N GLY A 205 -23.13 -15.86 -17.64
CA GLY A 205 -24.28 -15.95 -16.72
C GLY A 205 -24.90 -14.61 -16.34
N GLY A 206 -25.11 -13.69 -17.30
CA GLY A 206 -25.66 -12.35 -17.06
C GLY A 206 -24.65 -11.32 -16.55
N ARG A 207 -23.40 -11.73 -16.49
CA ARG A 207 -22.25 -10.86 -16.18
C ARG A 207 -21.30 -10.80 -17.38
N MET A 208 -20.44 -9.82 -17.39
CA MET A 208 -19.40 -9.64 -18.40
C MET A 208 -18.02 -9.74 -17.74
N VAL A 209 -17.17 -10.61 -18.26
CA VAL A 209 -15.76 -10.71 -17.87
C VAL A 209 -14.92 -9.98 -18.93
N CYS A 210 -14.30 -8.89 -18.53
CA CYS A 210 -13.46 -8.08 -19.40
C CYS A 210 -12.00 -8.22 -18.98
N SER A 211 -11.13 -8.56 -19.91
CA SER A 211 -9.68 -8.63 -19.71
C SER A 211 -8.98 -7.49 -20.42
N PHE A 212 -7.98 -6.91 -19.77
CA PHE A 212 -7.24 -5.77 -20.26
C PHE A 212 -5.75 -5.91 -19.96
N LYS A 213 -4.96 -5.23 -20.75
CA LYS A 213 -3.55 -4.96 -20.51
C LYS A 213 -3.40 -3.48 -20.18
N ILE A 214 -3.01 -3.15 -18.94
CA ILE A 214 -3.03 -1.79 -18.42
C ILE A 214 -1.73 -1.45 -17.69
N PRO A 215 -1.18 -0.21 -17.82
CA PRO A 215 -0.09 0.25 -16.98
C PRO A 215 -0.48 0.21 -15.48
N SER A 216 0.42 -0.24 -14.60
CA SER A 216 0.15 -0.34 -13.15
C SER A 216 -0.33 0.98 -12.54
N ARG A 217 0.16 2.14 -13.03
CA ARG A 217 -0.32 3.46 -12.60
C ARG A 217 -1.79 3.71 -12.97
N GLY A 218 -2.33 3.05 -14.00
CA GLY A 218 -3.73 3.12 -14.39
C GLY A 218 -4.67 2.39 -13.43
N ILE A 219 -4.15 1.45 -12.63
CA ILE A 219 -4.91 0.68 -11.65
C ILE A 219 -5.15 1.49 -10.37
N ILE A 220 -4.27 2.44 -10.06
CA ILE A 220 -4.37 3.26 -8.85
C ILE A 220 -5.72 4.00 -8.82
N GLY A 221 -6.52 3.73 -7.78
CA GLY A 221 -7.85 4.31 -7.59
C GLY A 221 -8.96 3.78 -8.52
N LEU A 222 -8.65 2.93 -9.52
CA LEU A 222 -9.63 2.37 -10.44
C LEU A 222 -10.67 1.49 -9.72
N ARG A 223 -10.23 0.68 -8.74
CA ARG A 223 -11.13 -0.20 -7.99
C ARG A 223 -12.30 0.56 -7.35
N ASN A 224 -12.02 1.66 -6.66
CA ASN A 224 -13.06 2.45 -6.00
C ASN A 224 -14.04 3.07 -7.00
N GLN A 225 -13.54 3.53 -8.15
CA GLN A 225 -14.38 4.06 -9.21
C GLN A 225 -15.28 2.98 -9.82
N LEU A 226 -14.75 1.76 -10.06
CA LEU A 226 -15.52 0.63 -10.54
C LEU A 226 -16.59 0.21 -9.53
N LEU A 227 -16.24 0.08 -8.25
CA LEU A 227 -17.21 -0.25 -7.19
C LEU A 227 -18.33 0.80 -7.10
N THR A 228 -18.00 2.09 -7.19
CA THR A 228 -19.01 3.16 -7.22
C THR A 228 -19.89 3.06 -8.45
N ALA A 229 -19.33 2.80 -9.63
CA ALA A 229 -20.08 2.71 -10.87
C ALA A 229 -20.99 1.49 -10.96
N THR A 230 -20.65 0.42 -10.25
CA THR A 230 -21.37 -0.87 -10.25
C THR A 230 -22.14 -1.12 -8.96
N ALA A 231 -22.34 -0.10 -8.11
CA ALA A 231 -22.96 -0.23 -6.78
C ALA A 231 -22.33 -1.34 -5.91
N GLY A 232 -21.03 -1.56 -6.05
CA GLY A 232 -20.26 -2.55 -5.29
C GLY A 232 -20.16 -3.94 -5.94
N GLU A 233 -20.75 -4.16 -7.11
CA GLU A 233 -20.83 -5.49 -7.73
C GLU A 233 -19.61 -5.89 -8.57
N ALA A 234 -18.70 -4.96 -8.90
CA ALA A 234 -17.50 -5.27 -9.67
C ALA A 234 -16.50 -6.10 -8.88
N ILE A 235 -15.98 -7.15 -9.49
CA ILE A 235 -14.86 -7.95 -9.01
C ILE A 235 -13.67 -7.61 -9.89
N MET A 236 -12.56 -7.20 -9.30
CA MET A 236 -11.37 -6.77 -10.01
C MET A 236 -10.15 -7.53 -9.52
N ASN A 237 -9.45 -8.18 -10.44
CA ASN A 237 -8.18 -8.86 -10.22
C ASN A 237 -7.13 -8.34 -11.20
N HIS A 238 -5.89 -8.27 -10.77
CA HIS A 238 -4.79 -7.86 -11.62
C HIS A 238 -3.49 -8.58 -11.24
N ARG A 239 -2.62 -8.77 -12.22
CA ARG A 239 -1.29 -9.37 -12.02
C ARG A 239 -0.26 -8.70 -12.92
N PHE A 240 0.97 -8.61 -12.45
CA PHE A 240 2.09 -8.11 -13.23
C PHE A 240 2.38 -9.04 -14.42
N ILE A 241 2.69 -8.47 -15.58
CA ILE A 241 3.09 -9.21 -16.79
C ILE A 241 4.55 -8.90 -17.13
N ALA A 242 4.86 -7.64 -17.42
CA ALA A 242 6.16 -7.22 -17.94
C ALA A 242 6.34 -5.70 -17.81
N PHE A 243 7.56 -5.24 -18.05
CA PHE A 243 7.84 -3.84 -18.33
C PHE A 243 7.69 -3.58 -19.82
N GLU A 244 6.92 -2.55 -20.19
CA GLU A 244 6.67 -2.15 -21.58
C GLU A 244 6.92 -0.65 -21.76
N PRO A 245 7.12 -0.19 -23.02
CA PRO A 245 7.31 1.22 -23.29
C PRO A 245 6.22 2.10 -22.68
N PHE A 246 6.62 3.23 -22.09
CA PHE A 246 5.73 4.17 -21.44
C PHE A 246 4.63 4.67 -22.39
N LYS A 247 3.36 4.49 -22.02
CA LYS A 247 2.17 4.77 -22.86
C LYS A 247 1.69 6.24 -22.80
N GLY A 248 2.54 7.17 -22.35
CA GLY A 248 2.17 8.58 -22.22
C GLY A 248 1.37 8.88 -20.96
N ASP A 249 1.00 10.14 -20.75
CA ASP A 249 0.35 10.57 -19.51
C ASP A 249 -1.09 10.04 -19.39
N ILE A 250 -1.48 9.71 -18.16
CA ILE A 250 -2.86 9.43 -17.79
C ILE A 250 -3.42 10.70 -17.15
N PRO A 251 -4.65 11.12 -17.46
CA PRO A 251 -5.29 12.24 -16.80
C PRO A 251 -5.24 12.05 -15.27
N GLY A 252 -4.69 13.03 -14.58
CA GLY A 252 -4.53 13.02 -13.13
C GLY A 252 -5.85 13.28 -12.39
N ARG A 253 -5.74 13.70 -11.12
CA ARG A 253 -6.85 14.09 -10.28
C ARG A 253 -7.69 15.19 -10.95
N ILE A 254 -8.99 14.97 -11.05
CA ILE A 254 -9.93 15.91 -11.65
C ILE A 254 -10.30 17.01 -10.66
N ASN A 255 -10.36 16.68 -9.36
CA ASN A 255 -10.84 17.55 -8.29
C ASN A 255 -9.68 18.20 -7.52
N GLY A 256 -9.89 19.46 -7.12
CA GLY A 256 -8.99 20.20 -6.24
C GLY A 256 -9.10 19.77 -4.78
N SER A 257 -8.37 20.45 -3.91
CA SER A 257 -8.37 20.23 -2.46
C SER A 257 -9.15 21.31 -1.74
N LEU A 258 -9.79 20.95 -0.62
CA LEU A 258 -10.25 21.88 0.39
C LEU A 258 -9.12 22.06 1.42
N ILE A 259 -8.63 23.31 1.58
CA ILE A 259 -7.47 23.63 2.40
C ILE A 259 -7.93 24.49 3.58
N SER A 260 -7.50 24.14 4.80
CA SER A 260 -7.85 24.94 5.99
C SER A 260 -7.17 26.31 5.98
N MET A 261 -7.98 27.37 6.19
CA MET A 261 -7.52 28.75 6.25
C MET A 261 -6.75 29.04 7.55
N GLU A 262 -7.16 28.45 8.66
CA GLU A 262 -6.60 28.76 9.97
C GLU A 262 -6.56 27.53 10.89
N LYS A 263 -5.74 27.63 11.93
CA LYS A 263 -5.65 26.62 12.99
C LYS A 263 -6.88 26.70 13.91
N GLY A 264 -7.43 25.57 14.31
CA GLY A 264 -8.54 25.49 15.25
C GLY A 264 -9.19 24.13 15.28
N THR A 265 -10.44 24.09 15.72
CA THR A 265 -11.25 22.86 15.74
C THR A 265 -12.31 22.94 14.64
N ALA A 266 -12.49 21.86 13.88
CA ALA A 266 -13.51 21.75 12.87
C ALA A 266 -14.92 21.77 13.50
N ILE A 267 -15.76 22.72 13.09
CA ILE A 267 -17.09 22.94 13.69
C ILE A 267 -18.18 22.43 12.75
N ALA A 268 -19.12 21.63 13.30
CA ALA A 268 -20.22 21.05 12.56
C ALA A 268 -20.99 22.06 11.70
N TYR A 269 -21.27 23.27 12.23
CA TYR A 269 -21.96 24.33 11.51
C TYR A 269 -21.20 24.81 10.25
N SER A 270 -19.88 24.94 10.36
CA SER A 270 -19.05 25.35 9.21
C SER A 270 -18.91 24.26 8.18
N LEU A 271 -18.74 23.00 8.61
CA LEU A 271 -18.71 21.84 7.71
C LEU A 271 -20.03 21.71 6.94
N ASP A 272 -21.19 21.87 7.61
CA ASP A 272 -22.50 21.84 6.97
C ASP A 272 -22.65 22.90 5.87
N LYS A 273 -22.22 24.14 6.14
CA LYS A 273 -22.27 25.22 5.16
C LYS A 273 -21.35 25.04 3.96
N LEU A 274 -20.34 24.20 4.08
CA LEU A 274 -19.31 23.98 3.07
C LEU A 274 -19.43 22.62 2.39
N GLN A 275 -20.31 21.70 2.85
CA GLN A 275 -20.43 20.37 2.27
C GLN A 275 -20.86 20.36 0.80
N ASP A 276 -21.51 21.41 0.30
CA ASP A 276 -21.81 21.58 -1.13
C ASP A 276 -20.56 21.87 -1.97
N ARG A 277 -19.46 22.28 -1.35
CA ARG A 277 -18.19 22.57 -2.02
C ARG A 277 -17.36 21.32 -2.27
N GLY A 278 -17.61 20.25 -1.52
CA GLY A 278 -16.84 19.01 -1.64
C GLY A 278 -17.04 18.06 -0.47
N LYS A 279 -16.16 17.07 -0.37
CA LYS A 279 -16.20 16.04 0.66
C LYS A 279 -15.07 16.26 1.65
N PHE A 280 -15.39 16.23 2.94
CA PHE A 280 -14.42 16.44 3.99
C PHE A 280 -13.76 15.12 4.42
N PHE A 281 -12.48 15.19 4.86
CA PHE A 281 -11.71 14.11 5.47
C PHE A 281 -11.75 14.18 7.01
N VAL A 282 -12.11 15.33 7.55
CA VAL A 282 -12.13 15.60 8.99
C VAL A 282 -13.56 15.63 9.53
N PRO A 283 -13.88 14.93 10.63
CA PRO A 283 -15.16 15.05 11.32
C PRO A 283 -15.22 16.34 12.15
N PRO A 284 -16.41 16.71 12.64
CA PRO A 284 -16.54 17.77 13.65
C PRO A 284 -15.79 17.42 14.93
N GLY A 285 -15.08 18.37 15.49
CA GLY A 285 -14.33 18.22 16.75
C GLY A 285 -12.84 17.98 16.55
N ASP A 286 -12.39 17.64 15.35
CA ASP A 286 -10.99 17.43 15.07
C ASP A 286 -10.20 18.74 15.08
N GLU A 287 -8.98 18.67 15.63
CA GLU A 287 -8.00 19.76 15.50
C GLU A 287 -7.46 19.81 14.07
N ILE A 288 -7.34 21.02 13.55
CA ILE A 288 -6.78 21.28 12.22
C ILE A 288 -5.74 22.39 12.28
N TYR A 289 -4.86 22.46 11.28
CA TYR A 289 -3.87 23.52 11.15
C TYR A 289 -3.99 24.26 9.82
N THR A 290 -3.44 25.47 9.78
CA THR A 290 -3.42 26.30 8.56
C THR A 290 -2.67 25.60 7.43
N GLY A 291 -3.29 25.50 6.26
CA GLY A 291 -2.69 24.80 5.11
C GLY A 291 -2.95 23.30 5.06
N GLN A 292 -3.59 22.72 6.07
CA GLN A 292 -3.97 21.30 6.05
C GLN A 292 -5.00 21.03 4.96
N VAL A 293 -4.81 19.97 4.19
CA VAL A 293 -5.82 19.46 3.27
C VAL A 293 -6.89 18.73 4.08
N ILE A 294 -8.07 19.30 4.16
CA ILE A 294 -9.19 18.82 4.98
C ILE A 294 -10.33 18.21 4.17
N GLY A 295 -10.20 18.18 2.86
CA GLY A 295 -11.22 17.61 1.98
C GLY A 295 -10.86 17.67 0.51
N GLU A 296 -11.72 17.06 -0.31
CA GLU A 296 -11.70 17.11 -1.77
C GLU A 296 -12.71 18.14 -2.26
N ASN A 297 -12.28 19.08 -3.10
CA ASN A 297 -13.17 20.04 -3.73
C ASN A 297 -13.97 19.37 -4.86
N SER A 298 -15.22 19.74 -5.07
CA SER A 298 -16.03 19.29 -6.21
C SER A 298 -15.59 19.89 -7.56
N ARG A 299 -14.71 20.91 -7.54
CA ARG A 299 -14.13 21.55 -8.73
C ARG A 299 -12.63 21.21 -8.84
N ALA A 300 -12.06 21.46 -10.02
CA ALA A 300 -10.65 21.19 -10.29
C ALA A 300 -9.66 22.06 -9.49
N ASP A 301 -10.08 23.25 -9.07
CA ASP A 301 -9.22 24.20 -8.35
C ASP A 301 -9.17 23.91 -6.85
N ASP A 302 -8.02 24.17 -6.23
CA ASP A 302 -7.89 24.14 -4.78
C ASP A 302 -8.62 25.32 -4.15
N LEU A 303 -9.32 25.07 -3.05
CA LEU A 303 -10.14 26.08 -2.36
C LEU A 303 -9.75 26.17 -0.89
N VAL A 304 -9.35 27.38 -0.46
CA VAL A 304 -9.08 27.67 0.95
C VAL A 304 -10.41 27.98 1.65
N VAL A 305 -10.72 27.24 2.72
CA VAL A 305 -11.98 27.34 3.45
C VAL A 305 -11.74 27.46 4.95
N ASN A 306 -12.67 28.14 5.62
CA ASN A 306 -12.66 28.28 7.08
C ASN A 306 -13.73 27.39 7.71
N VAL A 307 -13.31 26.31 8.36
CA VAL A 307 -14.19 25.36 9.05
C VAL A 307 -14.21 25.53 10.58
N THR A 308 -13.56 26.57 11.10
CA THR A 308 -13.51 26.85 12.55
C THR A 308 -14.57 27.85 13.01
N LYS A 309 -15.33 28.46 12.07
CA LYS A 309 -16.33 29.46 12.39
C LYS A 309 -17.54 28.91 13.14
N THR A 310 -17.85 29.49 14.28
CA THR A 310 -19.07 29.18 15.03
C THR A 310 -20.29 29.91 14.45
N LYS A 311 -21.49 29.39 14.68
CA LYS A 311 -22.72 30.09 14.42
C LYS A 311 -22.76 31.34 15.29
N LYS A 312 -22.89 32.52 14.68
CA LYS A 312 -23.13 33.76 15.45
C LYS A 312 -24.48 33.65 16.18
N LEU A 313 -24.46 33.79 17.48
CA LEU A 313 -25.68 33.86 18.28
C LEU A 313 -26.42 35.12 17.89
N SER A 314 -27.56 34.97 17.24
CA SER A 314 -28.50 36.08 17.02
C SER A 314 -29.53 36.05 18.14
N ASN A 315 -29.84 37.24 18.74
CA ASN A 315 -30.88 37.40 19.79
C ASN A 315 -32.32 37.25 19.26
N VAL A 316 -32.48 36.71 18.05
CA VAL A 316 -33.81 36.46 17.49
C VAL A 316 -34.28 35.10 18.01
N ARG A 317 -35.28 35.12 18.90
CA ARG A 317 -36.07 33.94 19.28
C ARG A 317 -36.89 33.50 18.06
N ALA A 318 -36.28 32.87 17.09
CA ALA A 318 -37.00 32.10 16.10
C ALA A 318 -37.45 30.79 16.77
N SER A 319 -38.75 30.65 16.94
CA SER A 319 -39.44 29.42 17.30
C SER A 319 -39.40 28.45 16.09
N GLY A 320 -38.24 28.13 15.61
CA GLY A 320 -37.99 27.15 14.55
C GLY A 320 -37.17 26.02 15.12
N SER A 321 -37.63 24.81 14.88
CA SER A 321 -36.96 23.58 15.23
C SER A 321 -35.43 23.68 15.05
N ASP A 322 -34.67 23.22 16.01
CA ASP A 322 -33.25 22.89 15.82
C ASP A 322 -33.18 21.84 14.73
N ASP A 323 -33.08 22.28 13.48
CA ASP A 323 -32.84 21.36 12.35
C ASP A 323 -31.54 20.64 12.61
N LYS A 324 -31.64 19.32 12.85
CA LYS A 324 -30.49 18.46 13.02
C LYS A 324 -29.64 18.54 11.75
N VAL A 325 -28.45 19.11 11.88
CA VAL A 325 -27.48 19.17 10.81
C VAL A 325 -27.10 17.74 10.40
N LYS A 326 -27.43 17.36 9.17
CA LYS A 326 -26.98 16.09 8.58
C LYS A 326 -25.66 16.33 7.86
N LEU A 327 -24.58 15.93 8.49
CA LEU A 327 -23.26 15.93 7.84
C LEU A 327 -23.05 14.61 7.10
N ALA A 328 -22.50 14.70 5.89
CA ALA A 328 -21.95 13.53 5.22
C ALA A 328 -20.79 12.97 6.05
N PRO A 329 -20.66 11.63 6.19
CA PRO A 329 -19.52 11.05 6.88
C PRO A 329 -18.22 11.45 6.17
N PRO A 330 -17.13 11.69 6.92
CA PRO A 330 -15.84 11.99 6.32
C PRO A 330 -15.36 10.79 5.48
N ILE A 331 -14.61 11.08 4.44
CA ILE A 331 -13.94 10.07 3.64
C ILE A 331 -12.67 9.67 4.40
N THR A 332 -12.54 8.40 4.71
CA THR A 332 -11.35 7.78 5.34
C THR A 332 -10.53 6.99 4.32
#